data_dab8d0a7caa1ae6bb314f4154db42382
#
_entry.id   dab8d0a7caa1ae6bb314f4154db42382
#
_cell.length_a   1.000
_cell.length_b   1.000
_cell.length_c   1.000
_cell.angle_alpha   90.00
_cell.angle_beta   90.00
_cell.angle_gamma   90.00
#
_symmetry.space_group_name_H-M   'P 1'
#
loop_
_entity.id
_entity.type
_entity.pdbx_description
1 polymer ?
#
loop_
_entity_poly.entity_id
_entity_poly.type
_entity_poly.pdbx_seq_one_letter_code
_entity_poly.pdbx_strand_id
1 'polypeptide(L)'
;MIQVRRAVPPGYEWTDVAQVKPGAERYEDTSAKDGTVYRYEISLAVPEGTAAAGPPVVSDPVASQDNWFRKERTNSFIASVLFLLILLVSISYAKSGKPIFIRRIPGLNAIDEAIGRATEIGKKVLYIPGIQSMDEIQTIASIAILGHVARSTARYGADLDVPNKDPLTFISAREAVRAAYMAEGRPDLFREEMVNYVTYDQFAYTATVSARMIREKPAAIFLIGYFFAESLILAETGQSTGAIQIAGQADPTQLPFFVATCDYTLIGEELYAASAYLSREPILLGSMRAQDIAKAIVILLGIAGIVLASLGMSWFPNLFKTQ
;
A
#
# COMPACT_ATOMS: atom_id res chain seq x y z
N MET A 1 -8.69 -35.35 24.24
CA MET A 1 -7.61 -34.58 23.64
C MET A 1 -6.37 -35.43 23.52
N ILE A 2 -5.46 -35.16 22.61
CA ILE A 2 -4.18 -35.84 22.49
C ILE A 2 -3.16 -35.00 23.26
N GLN A 3 -2.48 -35.64 24.22
CA GLN A 3 -1.42 -34.99 25.00
C GLN A 3 -0.06 -35.31 24.37
N VAL A 4 0.75 -34.28 24.16
CA VAL A 4 2.10 -34.39 23.64
C VAL A 4 3.07 -34.01 24.76
N ARG A 5 3.96 -34.94 25.11
CA ARG A 5 5.02 -34.79 26.12
C ARG A 5 6.39 -34.89 25.46
N ARG A 6 7.36 -34.26 26.07
CA ARG A 6 8.75 -34.24 25.61
C ARG A 6 9.69 -34.58 26.75
N ALA A 7 10.70 -35.37 26.46
CA ALA A 7 11.79 -35.67 27.39
C ALA A 7 13.16 -35.42 26.79
N VAL A 8 14.11 -35.03 27.64
CA VAL A 8 15.51 -34.76 27.26
C VAL A 8 16.40 -35.81 27.92
N PRO A 9 17.33 -36.47 27.21
CA PRO A 9 18.31 -37.36 27.82
C PRO A 9 19.23 -36.61 28.81
N PRO A 10 19.80 -37.29 29.83
CA PRO A 10 19.71 -38.70 30.15
C PRO A 10 18.59 -39.07 31.10
N GLY A 11 17.89 -38.09 31.73
CA GLY A 11 16.92 -38.40 32.80
C GLY A 11 15.52 -38.80 32.32
N TYR A 12 15.17 -38.51 31.07
CA TYR A 12 13.84 -38.75 30.47
C TYR A 12 12.64 -38.33 31.34
N GLU A 13 12.75 -37.19 32.02
CA GLU A 13 11.60 -36.58 32.67
C GLU A 13 10.63 -36.03 31.63
N TRP A 14 9.40 -36.50 31.61
CA TRP A 14 8.37 -36.12 30.65
C TRP A 14 7.76 -34.78 31.04
N THR A 15 7.95 -33.78 30.19
CA THR A 15 7.32 -32.47 30.31
C THR A 15 6.18 -32.31 29.31
N ASP A 16 5.06 -31.80 29.76
CA ASP A 16 3.93 -31.49 28.90
C ASP A 16 4.26 -30.34 27.94
N VAL A 17 4.08 -30.59 26.66
CA VAL A 17 4.35 -29.57 25.61
C VAL A 17 3.06 -28.96 25.07
N ALA A 18 2.08 -29.82 24.75
CA ALA A 18 0.80 -29.37 24.22
C ALA A 18 -0.33 -30.37 24.39
N GLN A 19 -1.55 -29.86 24.28
CA GLN A 19 -2.75 -30.68 24.09
C GLN A 19 -3.34 -30.34 22.69
N VAL A 20 -3.45 -31.37 21.87
CA VAL A 20 -3.88 -31.29 20.47
C VAL A 20 -5.26 -31.90 20.30
N LYS A 21 -6.08 -31.32 19.41
CA LYS A 21 -7.42 -31.84 19.12
C LYS A 21 -7.32 -33.23 18.42
N PRO A 22 -8.27 -34.18 18.68
CA PRO A 22 -8.34 -35.39 17.91
C PRO A 22 -8.50 -35.12 16.42
N GLY A 23 -7.74 -35.80 15.57
CA GLY A 23 -7.73 -35.61 14.13
C GLY A 23 -6.66 -34.67 13.60
N ALA A 24 -5.82 -34.10 14.47
CA ALA A 24 -4.65 -33.38 14.01
C ALA A 24 -3.59 -34.36 13.47
N GLU A 25 -3.20 -34.18 12.23
CA GLU A 25 -2.21 -35.00 11.54
C GLU A 25 -0.76 -34.58 11.85
N ARG A 26 -0.57 -33.34 12.35
CA ARG A 26 0.74 -32.74 12.59
C ARG A 26 0.72 -31.81 13.80
N TYR A 27 1.79 -31.87 14.58
CA TYR A 27 2.10 -30.89 15.62
C TYR A 27 3.56 -30.46 15.51
N GLU A 28 3.84 -29.17 15.63
CA GLU A 28 5.19 -28.60 15.59
C GLU A 28 5.55 -28.03 16.99
N ASP A 29 6.59 -28.55 17.60
CA ASP A 29 7.11 -28.06 18.86
C ASP A 29 8.03 -26.85 18.62
N THR A 30 7.49 -25.64 18.75
CA THR A 30 8.22 -24.40 18.58
C THR A 30 9.11 -24.03 19.76
N SER A 31 9.05 -24.78 20.86
CA SER A 31 9.84 -24.58 22.07
C SER A 31 11.10 -25.46 22.12
N ALA A 32 11.33 -26.30 21.14
CA ALA A 32 12.52 -27.15 21.04
C ALA A 32 13.77 -26.30 20.76
N LYS A 33 14.87 -26.61 21.45
CA LYS A 33 16.17 -25.94 21.24
C LYS A 33 16.99 -26.71 20.21
N ASP A 34 17.57 -26.03 19.25
CA ASP A 34 18.39 -26.64 18.22
C ASP A 34 19.62 -27.36 18.79
N GLY A 35 19.96 -28.49 18.18
CA GLY A 35 21.06 -29.35 18.61
C GLY A 35 20.74 -30.23 19.83
N THR A 36 19.57 -30.09 20.42
CA THR A 36 19.14 -30.92 21.55
C THR A 36 18.36 -32.13 21.08
N VAL A 37 18.71 -33.32 21.61
CA VAL A 37 17.99 -34.55 21.32
C VAL A 37 16.76 -34.65 22.21
N TYR A 38 15.60 -34.92 21.63
CA TYR A 38 14.34 -35.06 22.32
C TYR A 38 13.71 -36.43 22.01
N ARG A 39 12.91 -36.92 22.92
CA ARG A 39 11.90 -37.95 22.66
C ARG A 39 10.52 -37.37 22.91
N TYR A 40 9.56 -37.74 22.10
CA TYR A 40 8.17 -37.30 22.22
C TYR A 40 7.29 -38.50 22.56
N GLU A 41 6.37 -38.27 23.47
CA GLU A 41 5.32 -39.23 23.84
C GLU A 41 3.97 -38.63 23.45
N ILE A 42 3.16 -39.43 22.78
CA ILE A 42 1.79 -39.10 22.43
C ILE A 42 0.86 -40.05 23.16
N SER A 43 -0.04 -39.47 23.96
CA SER A 43 -1.03 -40.22 24.73
C SER A 43 -2.41 -39.56 24.63
N LEU A 44 -3.47 -40.31 24.93
CA LEU A 44 -4.79 -39.72 25.06
C LEU A 44 -4.89 -39.03 26.43
N ALA A 45 -5.21 -37.71 26.40
CA ALA A 45 -5.48 -36.98 27.63
C ALA A 45 -6.80 -37.49 28.25
N VAL A 46 -6.71 -38.12 29.39
CA VAL A 46 -7.84 -38.66 30.12
C VAL A 46 -8.04 -37.83 31.39
N PRO A 47 -9.27 -37.51 31.81
CA PRO A 47 -9.53 -36.87 33.09
C PRO A 47 -8.95 -37.65 34.26
N GLU A 48 -8.47 -36.93 35.29
CA GLU A 48 -7.93 -37.60 36.49
C GLU A 48 -8.91 -38.64 37.04
N GLY A 49 -8.42 -39.87 37.27
CA GLY A 49 -9.20 -40.98 37.78
C GLY A 49 -9.77 -41.99 36.77
N THR A 50 -9.53 -41.76 35.46
CA THR A 50 -9.98 -42.69 34.41
C THR A 50 -8.78 -43.47 33.85
N ALA A 51 -8.92 -44.78 33.60
CA ALA A 51 -7.85 -45.58 33.04
C ALA A 51 -7.47 -45.08 31.62
N ALA A 52 -6.17 -44.99 31.35
CA ALA A 52 -5.66 -44.54 30.03
C ALA A 52 -6.18 -45.46 28.91
N ALA A 53 -6.69 -44.88 27.84
CA ALA A 53 -7.23 -45.57 26.68
C ALA A 53 -6.11 -46.02 25.71
N GLY A 54 -5.21 -46.86 26.19
CA GLY A 54 -4.15 -47.48 25.39
C GLY A 54 -2.73 -47.07 25.82
N PRO A 55 -1.70 -47.81 25.39
CA PRO A 55 -0.32 -47.51 25.71
C PRO A 55 0.12 -46.24 24.96
N PRO A 56 0.96 -45.38 25.59
CA PRO A 56 1.50 -44.22 24.94
C PRO A 56 2.44 -44.61 23.77
N VAL A 57 2.40 -43.82 22.71
CA VAL A 57 3.33 -44.01 21.57
C VAL A 57 4.52 -43.08 21.79
N VAL A 58 5.73 -43.67 21.82
CA VAL A 58 6.99 -42.92 22.03
C VAL A 58 7.78 -42.90 20.74
N SER A 59 8.29 -41.73 20.38
CA SER A 59 9.14 -41.57 19.20
C SER A 59 10.56 -42.09 19.44
N ASP A 60 11.27 -42.38 18.36
CA ASP A 60 12.74 -42.50 18.40
C ASP A 60 13.35 -41.13 18.80
N PRO A 61 14.61 -41.15 19.30
CA PRO A 61 15.33 -39.93 19.61
C PRO A 61 15.47 -39.07 18.36
N VAL A 62 15.02 -37.80 18.41
CA VAL A 62 15.07 -36.84 17.31
C VAL A 62 15.82 -35.60 17.78
N ALA A 63 16.84 -35.18 17.02
CA ALA A 63 17.52 -33.91 17.26
C ALA A 63 16.81 -32.78 16.51
N SER A 64 16.52 -31.70 17.22
CA SER A 64 16.10 -30.48 16.56
C SER A 64 17.23 -29.90 15.71
N GLN A 65 16.95 -29.55 14.48
CA GLN A 65 17.90 -28.93 13.56
C GLN A 65 17.45 -27.51 13.23
N ASP A 66 18.41 -26.61 13.17
CA ASP A 66 18.17 -25.24 12.73
C ASP A 66 17.63 -25.23 11.30
N ASN A 67 16.46 -24.63 11.14
CA ASN A 67 15.77 -24.56 9.86
C ASN A 67 15.68 -23.10 9.41
N TRP A 68 16.78 -22.57 8.86
CA TRP A 68 16.84 -21.20 8.34
C TRP A 68 15.90 -20.95 7.15
N PHE A 69 15.43 -22.03 6.46
CA PHE A 69 14.49 -21.94 5.36
C PHE A 69 13.34 -22.97 5.49
N ARG A 70 12.12 -22.47 5.64
CA ARG A 70 10.90 -23.29 5.68
C ARG A 70 10.57 -23.80 4.28
N LYS A 71 10.83 -25.08 4.02
CA LYS A 71 10.56 -25.72 2.71
C LYS A 71 9.09 -25.61 2.27
N GLU A 72 8.18 -25.53 3.22
CA GLU A 72 6.74 -25.30 2.98
C GLU A 72 6.44 -23.97 2.27
N ARG A 73 7.33 -22.98 2.39
CA ARG A 73 7.20 -21.67 1.75
C ARG A 73 8.02 -21.52 0.46
N THR A 74 8.51 -22.61 -0.10
CA THR A 74 9.32 -22.59 -1.34
C THR A 74 8.55 -21.94 -2.50
N ASN A 75 7.25 -22.22 -2.64
CA ASN A 75 6.41 -21.63 -3.67
C ASN A 75 6.31 -20.10 -3.52
N SER A 76 6.13 -19.61 -2.29
CA SER A 76 6.10 -18.17 -2.02
C SER A 76 7.44 -17.51 -2.29
N PHE A 77 8.56 -18.19 -1.98
CA PHE A 77 9.90 -17.70 -2.27
C PHE A 77 10.14 -17.60 -3.79
N ILE A 78 9.79 -18.65 -4.55
CA ILE A 78 9.91 -18.65 -6.02
C ILE A 78 9.06 -17.52 -6.62
N ALA A 79 7.82 -17.35 -6.17
CA ALA A 79 6.94 -16.27 -6.64
C ALA A 79 7.53 -14.88 -6.34
N SER A 80 8.11 -14.69 -5.16
CA SER A 80 8.76 -13.43 -4.77
C SER A 80 9.99 -13.12 -5.64
N VAL A 81 10.84 -14.12 -5.90
CA VAL A 81 12.01 -13.96 -6.77
C VAL A 81 11.60 -13.67 -8.20
N LEU A 82 10.57 -14.35 -8.71
CA LEU A 82 10.03 -14.10 -10.05
C LEU A 82 9.47 -12.68 -10.16
N PHE A 83 8.70 -12.23 -9.17
CA PHE A 83 8.18 -10.87 -9.15
C PHE A 83 9.31 -9.83 -9.10
N LEU A 84 10.35 -10.05 -8.30
CA LEU A 84 11.52 -9.17 -8.24
C LEU A 84 12.24 -9.08 -9.60
N LEU A 85 12.39 -10.21 -10.29
CA LEU A 85 12.95 -10.25 -11.65
C LEU A 85 12.10 -9.44 -12.64
N ILE A 86 10.78 -9.64 -12.64
CA ILE A 86 9.85 -8.87 -13.48
C ILE A 86 9.98 -7.38 -13.19
N LEU A 87 10.07 -6.99 -11.91
CA LEU A 87 10.23 -5.61 -11.48
C LEU A 87 11.53 -4.99 -12.02
N LEU A 88 12.68 -5.67 -11.81
CA LEU A 88 13.98 -5.17 -12.27
C LEU A 88 14.07 -5.05 -13.80
N VAL A 89 13.55 -6.05 -14.52
CA VAL A 89 13.48 -6.02 -16.00
C VAL A 89 12.58 -4.88 -16.48
N SER A 90 11.42 -4.67 -15.84
CA SER A 90 10.49 -3.60 -16.21
C SER A 90 11.07 -2.21 -15.94
N ILE A 91 11.78 -2.02 -14.84
CA ILE A 91 12.49 -0.76 -14.53
C ILE A 91 13.63 -0.53 -15.54
N SER A 92 14.42 -1.56 -15.87
CA SER A 92 15.48 -1.46 -16.87
C SER A 92 14.91 -1.09 -18.26
N TYR A 93 13.78 -1.69 -18.64
CA TYR A 93 13.07 -1.35 -19.87
C TYR A 93 12.59 0.11 -19.87
N ALA A 94 12.05 0.60 -18.76
CA ALA A 94 11.62 1.98 -18.60
C ALA A 94 12.81 2.97 -18.73
N LYS A 95 13.94 2.64 -18.09
CA LYS A 95 15.18 3.44 -18.16
C LYS A 95 15.77 3.51 -19.57
N SER A 96 15.49 2.53 -20.45
CA SER A 96 15.96 2.56 -21.83
C SER A 96 15.20 3.54 -22.74
N GLY A 97 14.29 4.35 -22.20
CA GLY A 97 13.54 5.38 -22.91
C GLY A 97 12.42 4.86 -23.83
N LYS A 98 12.10 3.56 -23.76
CA LYS A 98 11.03 2.97 -24.56
C LYS A 98 9.66 3.43 -24.05
N PRO A 99 8.70 3.72 -24.94
CA PRO A 99 7.39 4.17 -24.53
C PRO A 99 6.66 3.07 -23.75
N ILE A 100 6.20 3.41 -22.56
CA ILE A 100 5.32 2.57 -21.75
C ILE A 100 3.91 3.10 -21.92
N PHE A 101 3.00 2.22 -22.38
CA PHE A 101 1.60 2.57 -22.49
C PHE A 101 0.98 2.61 -21.09
N ILE A 102 0.43 3.76 -20.73
CA ILE A 102 -0.44 3.91 -19.57
C ILE A 102 -1.81 4.33 -20.10
N ARG A 103 -2.86 3.66 -19.63
CA ARG A 103 -4.24 4.03 -19.96
C ARG A 103 -4.50 5.48 -19.54
N ARG A 104 -5.15 6.27 -20.38
CA ARG A 104 -5.59 7.61 -20.02
C ARG A 104 -6.56 7.54 -18.84
N ILE A 105 -6.27 8.30 -17.81
CA ILE A 105 -7.10 8.44 -16.62
C ILE A 105 -7.91 9.73 -16.76
N PRO A 106 -9.25 9.70 -16.75
CA PRO A 106 -10.07 10.90 -16.95
C PRO A 106 -9.73 12.03 -15.98
N GLY A 107 -9.44 11.72 -14.72
CA GLY A 107 -9.06 12.71 -13.71
C GLY A 107 -7.78 13.49 -14.02
N LEU A 108 -6.88 13.00 -14.91
CA LEU A 108 -5.68 13.74 -15.30
C LEU A 108 -5.98 14.93 -16.22
N ASN A 109 -6.93 14.76 -17.14
CA ASN A 109 -7.35 15.87 -18.01
C ASN A 109 -8.08 16.95 -17.19
N ALA A 110 -8.81 16.54 -16.16
CA ALA A 110 -9.51 17.42 -15.25
C ALA A 110 -8.54 18.33 -14.45
N ILE A 111 -7.31 17.87 -14.18
CA ILE A 111 -6.29 18.68 -13.48
C ILE A 111 -5.99 19.96 -14.27
N ASP A 112 -5.63 19.83 -15.54
CA ASP A 112 -5.27 20.99 -16.37
C ASP A 112 -6.49 21.89 -16.64
N GLU A 113 -7.68 21.31 -16.80
CA GLU A 113 -8.93 22.06 -16.95
C GLU A 113 -9.27 22.87 -15.69
N ALA A 114 -9.14 22.27 -14.50
CA ALA A 114 -9.41 22.96 -13.24
C ALA A 114 -8.43 24.13 -13.00
N ILE A 115 -7.15 23.94 -13.33
CA ILE A 115 -6.14 25.01 -13.22
C ILE A 115 -6.40 26.12 -14.24
N GLY A 116 -6.71 25.77 -15.49
CA GLY A 116 -7.08 26.75 -16.52
C GLY A 116 -8.26 27.63 -16.08
N ARG A 117 -9.31 26.99 -15.56
CA ARG A 117 -10.47 27.70 -15.03
C ARG A 117 -10.15 28.58 -13.82
N ALA A 118 -9.27 28.12 -12.92
CA ALA A 118 -8.81 28.91 -11.79
C ALA A 118 -8.09 30.20 -12.27
N THR A 119 -7.29 30.08 -13.32
CA THR A 119 -6.59 31.22 -13.93
C THR A 119 -7.56 32.19 -14.57
N GLU A 120 -8.55 31.72 -15.34
CA GLU A 120 -9.55 32.57 -16.00
C GLU A 120 -10.37 33.40 -15.01
N ILE A 121 -10.71 32.79 -13.86
CA ILE A 121 -11.50 33.43 -12.78
C ILE A 121 -10.60 34.31 -11.89
N GLY A 122 -9.27 34.17 -11.97
CA GLY A 122 -8.32 34.89 -11.11
C GLY A 122 -8.36 34.43 -9.64
N LYS A 123 -8.68 33.16 -9.38
CA LYS A 123 -8.74 32.57 -8.04
C LYS A 123 -7.63 31.56 -7.85
N LYS A 124 -7.37 31.28 -6.56
CA LYS A 124 -6.33 30.33 -6.15
C LYS A 124 -6.66 28.88 -6.49
N VAL A 125 -5.62 28.11 -6.66
CA VAL A 125 -5.60 26.65 -6.63
C VAL A 125 -5.14 26.22 -5.23
N LEU A 126 -5.95 25.41 -4.54
CA LEU A 126 -5.63 24.84 -3.23
C LEU A 126 -5.23 23.38 -3.41
N TYR A 127 -4.06 23.00 -2.94
CA TYR A 127 -3.58 21.61 -3.00
C TYR A 127 -3.29 21.06 -1.61
N ILE A 128 -3.93 19.97 -1.23
CA ILE A 128 -3.81 19.31 0.08
C ILE A 128 -3.18 17.93 -0.13
N PRO A 129 -1.90 17.72 0.28
CA PRO A 129 -1.15 16.49 -0.01
C PRO A 129 -1.49 15.31 0.92
N GLY A 130 -2.64 15.34 1.60
CA GLY A 130 -2.98 14.40 2.67
C GLY A 130 -2.43 14.83 4.02
N ILE A 131 -2.52 13.95 5.00
CA ILE A 131 -2.12 14.24 6.39
C ILE A 131 -1.01 13.34 6.92
N GLN A 132 -0.51 12.42 6.11
CA GLN A 132 0.57 11.50 6.47
C GLN A 132 1.94 12.03 6.07
N SER A 133 2.97 11.42 6.66
CA SER A 133 4.38 11.73 6.36
C SER A 133 4.86 11.06 5.07
N MET A 134 6.09 11.35 4.67
CA MET A 134 6.72 10.85 3.43
C MET A 134 7.07 9.35 3.46
N ASP A 135 6.83 8.64 4.54
CA ASP A 135 6.90 7.18 4.63
C ASP A 135 5.67 6.48 4.01
N GLU A 136 4.56 7.24 3.83
CA GLU A 136 3.34 6.74 3.18
C GLU A 136 3.42 6.90 1.65
N ILE A 137 3.21 5.79 0.92
CA ILE A 137 3.33 5.73 -0.54
C ILE A 137 2.36 6.70 -1.23
N GLN A 138 1.16 6.89 -0.68
CA GLN A 138 0.17 7.82 -1.23
C GLN A 138 0.61 9.27 -1.09
N THR A 139 1.34 9.61 -0.01
CA THR A 139 1.93 10.94 0.16
C THR A 139 3.03 11.19 -0.88
N ILE A 140 3.88 10.19 -1.14
CA ILE A 140 4.90 10.28 -2.20
C ILE A 140 4.25 10.48 -3.58
N ALA A 141 3.19 9.73 -3.88
CA ALA A 141 2.43 9.89 -5.13
C ALA A 141 1.79 11.28 -5.23
N SER A 142 1.27 11.80 -4.12
CA SER A 142 0.71 13.15 -4.05
C SER A 142 1.75 14.22 -4.36
N ILE A 143 2.96 14.14 -3.79
CA ILE A 143 4.03 15.10 -4.07
C ILE A 143 4.45 15.07 -5.54
N ALA A 144 4.47 13.90 -6.18
CA ALA A 144 4.75 13.80 -7.61
C ALA A 144 3.66 14.48 -8.47
N ILE A 145 2.38 14.33 -8.10
CA ILE A 145 1.25 15.01 -8.75
C ILE A 145 1.31 16.52 -8.47
N LEU A 146 1.65 16.93 -7.24
CA LEU A 146 1.86 18.34 -6.89
C LEU A 146 2.90 19.01 -7.80
N GLY A 147 3.99 18.32 -8.12
CA GLY A 147 4.99 18.81 -9.06
C GLY A 147 4.41 19.12 -10.46
N HIS A 148 3.43 18.35 -10.93
CA HIS A 148 2.72 18.64 -12.18
C HIS A 148 1.75 19.82 -12.03
N VAL A 149 0.94 19.83 -10.98
CA VAL A 149 0.03 20.94 -10.68
C VAL A 149 0.80 22.25 -10.57
N ALA A 150 1.94 22.25 -9.88
CA ALA A 150 2.81 23.42 -9.75
C ALA A 150 3.41 23.89 -11.08
N ARG A 151 3.76 22.98 -12.00
CA ARG A 151 4.17 23.36 -13.37
C ARG A 151 3.04 24.01 -14.13
N SER A 152 1.84 23.44 -14.08
CA SER A 152 0.68 24.01 -14.76
C SER A 152 0.29 25.38 -14.16
N THR A 153 0.32 25.52 -12.83
CA THR A 153 0.05 26.84 -12.19
C THR A 153 1.12 27.90 -12.55
N ALA A 154 2.40 27.51 -12.61
CA ALA A 154 3.47 28.41 -13.05
C ALA A 154 3.29 28.85 -14.51
N ARG A 155 2.91 27.94 -15.39
CA ARG A 155 2.68 28.19 -16.83
C ARG A 155 1.53 29.13 -17.06
N TYR A 156 0.42 28.96 -16.36
CA TYR A 156 -0.79 29.78 -16.50
C TYR A 156 -0.79 31.02 -15.61
N GLY A 157 0.15 31.13 -14.67
CA GLY A 157 0.22 32.25 -13.72
C GLY A 157 -0.86 32.20 -12.64
N ALA A 158 -1.40 31.01 -12.35
CA ALA A 158 -2.36 30.82 -11.28
C ALA A 158 -1.68 30.84 -9.91
N ASP A 159 -2.37 31.37 -8.89
CA ASP A 159 -1.88 31.37 -7.52
C ASP A 159 -2.09 29.99 -6.87
N LEU A 160 -1.06 29.43 -6.25
CA LEU A 160 -1.06 28.11 -5.62
C LEU A 160 -0.93 28.23 -4.10
N ASP A 161 -1.74 27.48 -3.35
CA ASP A 161 -1.64 27.37 -1.88
C ASP A 161 -1.58 25.88 -1.49
N VAL A 162 -0.55 25.52 -0.73
CA VAL A 162 -0.28 24.11 -0.33
C VAL A 162 -0.08 24.04 1.19
N PRO A 163 -1.17 23.96 1.98
CA PRO A 163 -1.09 23.76 3.42
C PRO A 163 -0.65 22.33 3.74
N ASN A 164 0.31 22.18 4.65
CA ASN A 164 0.83 20.87 5.06
C ASN A 164 0.66 20.67 6.57
N LYS A 165 0.31 19.42 6.93
CA LYS A 165 0.22 18.97 8.32
C LYS A 165 1.54 18.41 8.83
N ASP A 166 2.26 17.69 7.99
CA ASP A 166 3.51 17.01 8.36
C ASP A 166 4.73 17.83 7.94
N PRO A 167 5.76 17.97 8.81
CA PRO A 167 6.95 18.77 8.52
C PRO A 167 7.81 18.22 7.37
N LEU A 168 7.92 16.88 7.21
CA LEU A 168 8.70 16.27 6.13
C LEU A 168 7.98 16.43 4.80
N THR A 169 6.66 16.24 4.80
CA THR A 169 5.81 16.50 3.64
C THR A 169 5.87 17.98 3.23
N PHE A 170 5.89 18.90 4.18
CA PHE A 170 6.07 20.35 3.91
C PHE A 170 7.39 20.63 3.19
N ILE A 171 8.51 20.08 3.67
CA ILE A 171 9.82 20.28 3.04
C ILE A 171 9.82 19.74 1.61
N SER A 172 9.31 18.52 1.43
CA SER A 172 9.24 17.84 0.12
C SER A 172 8.31 18.58 -0.85
N ALA A 173 7.15 19.04 -0.38
CA ALA A 173 6.20 19.83 -1.16
C ALA A 173 6.82 21.14 -1.63
N ARG A 174 7.51 21.85 -0.73
CA ARG A 174 8.18 23.12 -1.05
C ARG A 174 9.25 22.94 -2.13
N GLU A 175 10.09 21.92 -2.01
CA GLU A 175 11.11 21.64 -3.02
C GLU A 175 10.48 21.21 -4.36
N ALA A 176 9.41 20.42 -4.35
CA ALA A 176 8.71 20.01 -5.57
C ALA A 176 8.09 21.23 -6.29
N VAL A 177 7.43 22.13 -5.56
CA VAL A 177 6.86 23.35 -6.12
C VAL A 177 7.96 24.25 -6.66
N ARG A 178 9.00 24.51 -5.88
CA ARG A 178 10.15 25.34 -6.30
C ARG A 178 10.79 24.80 -7.58
N ALA A 179 11.09 23.50 -7.62
CA ALA A 179 11.67 22.86 -8.80
C ALA A 179 10.74 22.97 -10.03
N ALA A 180 9.43 22.86 -9.84
CA ALA A 180 8.45 22.99 -10.90
C ALA A 180 8.44 24.40 -11.51
N TYR A 181 8.45 25.44 -10.68
CA TYR A 181 8.49 26.84 -11.13
C TYR A 181 9.81 27.16 -11.83
N MET A 182 10.94 26.64 -11.35
CA MET A 182 12.23 26.78 -12.03
C MET A 182 12.24 26.09 -13.40
N ALA A 183 11.69 24.87 -13.49
CA ALA A 183 11.63 24.10 -14.73
C ALA A 183 10.76 24.77 -15.81
N GLU A 184 9.72 25.51 -15.42
CA GLU A 184 8.88 26.32 -16.34
C GLU A 184 9.47 27.69 -16.66
N GLY A 185 10.67 28.01 -16.13
CA GLY A 185 11.32 29.31 -16.38
C GLY A 185 10.65 30.50 -15.68
N ARG A 186 9.85 30.25 -14.66
CA ARG A 186 9.09 31.24 -13.90
C ARG A 186 9.47 31.27 -12.40
N PRO A 187 10.77 31.36 -12.05
CA PRO A 187 11.20 31.48 -10.67
C PRO A 187 10.70 32.74 -9.98
N ASP A 188 10.39 33.77 -10.76
CA ASP A 188 9.83 35.05 -10.33
C ASP A 188 8.45 34.91 -9.67
N LEU A 189 7.68 33.93 -10.06
CA LEU A 189 6.33 33.65 -9.50
C LEU A 189 6.36 32.80 -8.25
N PHE A 190 7.47 32.11 -7.97
CA PHE A 190 7.58 31.28 -6.76
C PHE A 190 7.68 32.17 -5.52
N ARG A 191 6.80 31.93 -4.57
CA ARG A 191 6.80 32.56 -3.25
C ARG A 191 6.84 31.49 -2.17
N GLU A 192 7.68 31.64 -1.18
CA GLU A 192 7.82 30.68 -0.07
C GLU A 192 6.50 30.42 0.66
N GLU A 193 5.62 31.42 0.69
CA GLU A 193 4.30 31.39 1.35
C GLU A 193 3.30 30.44 0.68
N MET A 194 3.52 30.09 -0.60
CA MET A 194 2.66 29.18 -1.36
C MET A 194 2.60 27.79 -0.71
N VAL A 195 3.70 27.39 -0.09
CA VAL A 195 3.77 26.10 0.63
C VAL A 195 4.01 26.42 2.10
N ASN A 196 3.09 26.03 2.94
CA ASN A 196 3.15 26.42 4.34
C ASN A 196 2.87 25.21 5.26
N TYR A 197 3.55 25.19 6.41
CA TYR A 197 3.26 24.29 7.50
C TYR A 197 2.19 24.91 8.39
N VAL A 198 1.11 24.17 8.66
CA VAL A 198 -0.01 24.69 9.47
C VAL A 198 0.12 24.22 10.91
N THR A 199 -0.03 22.94 11.16
CA THR A 199 0.08 22.31 12.49
C THR A 199 0.12 20.79 12.34
N TYR A 200 0.71 20.11 13.32
CA TYR A 200 0.74 18.65 13.37
C TYR A 200 -0.57 18.04 13.87
N ASP A 201 -1.39 18.81 14.59
CA ASP A 201 -2.69 18.33 15.08
C ASP A 201 -3.70 18.19 13.92
N GLN A 202 -4.32 17.02 13.80
CA GLN A 202 -5.22 16.68 12.71
C GLN A 202 -6.46 17.59 12.65
N PHE A 203 -7.10 17.82 13.79
CA PHE A 203 -8.34 18.58 13.83
C PHE A 203 -8.09 20.09 13.68
N ALA A 204 -7.03 20.61 14.29
CA ALA A 204 -6.63 22.00 14.12
C ALA A 204 -6.21 22.28 12.66
N TYR A 205 -5.51 21.33 12.01
CA TYR A 205 -5.20 21.40 10.59
C TYR A 205 -6.47 21.47 9.74
N THR A 206 -7.39 20.52 9.95
CA THR A 206 -8.65 20.43 9.23
C THR A 206 -9.48 21.70 9.38
N ALA A 207 -9.63 22.20 10.61
CA ALA A 207 -10.35 23.44 10.90
C ALA A 207 -9.73 24.65 10.22
N THR A 208 -8.38 24.75 10.24
CA THR A 208 -7.66 25.87 9.60
C THR A 208 -7.81 25.84 8.08
N VAL A 209 -7.66 24.66 7.46
CA VAL A 209 -7.81 24.50 6.01
C VAL A 209 -9.25 24.75 5.57
N SER A 210 -10.24 24.22 6.30
CA SER A 210 -11.67 24.49 6.04
C SER A 210 -12.03 25.97 6.16
N ALA A 211 -11.52 26.65 7.20
CA ALA A 211 -11.72 28.08 7.34
C ALA A 211 -11.09 28.88 6.18
N ARG A 212 -9.91 28.44 5.69
CA ARG A 212 -9.24 29.02 4.52
C ARG A 212 -10.07 28.83 3.25
N MET A 213 -10.62 27.63 3.02
CA MET A 213 -11.51 27.34 1.87
C MET A 213 -12.71 28.29 1.84
N ILE A 214 -13.39 28.43 2.99
CA ILE A 214 -14.58 29.31 3.10
C ILE A 214 -14.24 30.79 2.86
N ARG A 215 -13.11 31.25 3.40
CA ARG A 215 -12.69 32.65 3.30
C ARG A 215 -12.19 33.01 1.91
N GLU A 216 -11.35 32.15 1.31
CA GLU A 216 -10.65 32.45 0.07
C GLU A 216 -11.37 31.95 -1.18
N LYS A 217 -12.29 31.02 -1.02
CA LYS A 217 -13.09 30.41 -2.09
C LYS A 217 -12.26 30.07 -3.33
N PRO A 218 -11.30 29.13 -3.21
CA PRO A 218 -10.47 28.71 -4.32
C PRO A 218 -11.32 28.22 -5.50
N ALA A 219 -10.81 28.34 -6.73
CA ALA A 219 -11.53 27.85 -7.91
C ALA A 219 -11.34 26.34 -8.11
N ALA A 220 -10.19 25.81 -7.69
CA ALA A 220 -9.87 24.38 -7.76
C ALA A 220 -9.29 23.92 -6.42
N ILE A 221 -9.71 22.74 -5.98
CA ILE A 221 -9.23 22.08 -4.77
C ILE A 221 -8.77 20.68 -5.13
N PHE A 222 -7.52 20.37 -4.77
CA PHE A 222 -6.94 19.04 -4.92
C PHE A 222 -6.79 18.38 -3.54
N LEU A 223 -7.47 17.27 -3.32
CA LEU A 223 -7.43 16.44 -2.10
C LEU A 223 -6.72 15.13 -2.47
N ILE A 224 -5.40 15.14 -2.55
CA ILE A 224 -4.64 14.01 -3.10
C ILE A 224 -3.62 13.52 -2.08
N GLY A 225 -3.71 12.24 -1.67
CA GLY A 225 -2.83 11.66 -0.68
C GLY A 225 -3.55 10.71 0.26
N TYR A 226 -3.03 10.55 1.46
CA TYR A 226 -3.65 9.71 2.48
C TYR A 226 -4.44 10.57 3.48
N PHE A 227 -5.72 10.25 3.64
CA PHE A 227 -6.68 10.94 4.52
C PHE A 227 -7.36 9.94 5.44
N PHE A 228 -7.81 10.42 6.60
CA PHE A 228 -8.68 9.73 7.53
C PHE A 228 -10.06 10.42 7.60
N ALA A 229 -10.61 10.55 8.81
CA ALA A 229 -11.95 11.11 9.03
C ALA A 229 -12.09 12.59 8.57
N GLU A 230 -11.01 13.34 8.46
CA GLU A 230 -11.02 14.73 7.95
C GLU A 230 -11.39 14.82 6.46
N SER A 231 -11.26 13.73 5.71
CA SER A 231 -11.61 13.67 4.29
C SER A 231 -13.01 14.19 4.00
N LEU A 232 -14.00 13.75 4.80
CA LEU A 232 -15.39 14.18 4.66
C LEU A 232 -15.54 15.69 4.93
N ILE A 233 -14.94 16.19 6.03
CA ILE A 233 -15.04 17.60 6.41
C ILE A 233 -14.44 18.50 5.34
N LEU A 234 -13.24 18.15 4.84
CA LEU A 234 -12.55 18.91 3.80
C LEU A 234 -13.30 18.89 2.48
N ALA A 235 -13.78 17.72 2.06
CA ALA A 235 -14.48 17.56 0.79
C ALA A 235 -15.86 18.25 0.80
N GLU A 236 -16.66 18.14 1.88
CA GLU A 236 -17.92 18.87 2.01
C GLU A 236 -17.72 20.39 2.08
N THR A 237 -16.68 20.83 2.83
CA THR A 237 -16.35 22.26 2.86
C THR A 237 -15.98 22.77 1.48
N GLY A 238 -15.13 22.04 0.77
CA GLY A 238 -14.75 22.40 -0.61
C GLY A 238 -15.96 22.45 -1.54
N GLN A 239 -16.87 21.47 -1.48
CA GLN A 239 -18.11 21.47 -2.27
C GLN A 239 -18.97 22.70 -1.99
N SER A 240 -19.08 23.11 -0.72
CA SER A 240 -19.85 24.31 -0.34
C SER A 240 -19.31 25.61 -0.92
N THR A 241 -18.01 25.67 -1.30
CA THR A 241 -17.39 26.84 -1.92
C THR A 241 -17.65 26.95 -3.42
N GLY A 242 -18.14 25.89 -4.05
CA GLY A 242 -18.35 25.80 -5.50
C GLY A 242 -17.05 25.63 -6.30
N ALA A 243 -15.97 25.21 -5.66
CA ALA A 243 -14.71 24.86 -6.30
C ALA A 243 -14.82 23.55 -7.08
N ILE A 244 -14.07 23.42 -8.18
CA ILE A 244 -13.85 22.13 -8.81
C ILE A 244 -12.96 21.31 -7.88
N GLN A 245 -13.43 20.12 -7.49
CA GLN A 245 -12.71 19.23 -6.57
C GLN A 245 -12.18 17.99 -7.26
N ILE A 246 -10.90 17.75 -7.11
CA ILE A 246 -10.22 16.53 -7.60
C ILE A 246 -9.61 15.83 -6.39
N ALA A 247 -10.11 14.64 -6.08
CA ALA A 247 -9.59 13.82 -5.00
C ALA A 247 -8.77 12.63 -5.52
N GLY A 248 -7.88 12.12 -4.69
CA GLY A 248 -7.12 10.91 -5.00
C GLY A 248 -6.63 10.20 -3.73
N GLN A 249 -7.11 8.98 -3.53
CA GLN A 249 -6.71 8.11 -2.42
C GLN A 249 -6.75 6.65 -2.84
N ALA A 250 -5.82 5.85 -2.30
CA ALA A 250 -5.78 4.41 -2.57
C ALA A 250 -6.52 3.58 -1.51
N ASP A 251 -6.62 4.09 -0.27
CA ASP A 251 -7.33 3.41 0.80
C ASP A 251 -8.85 3.43 0.59
N PRO A 252 -9.54 2.27 0.61
CA PRO A 252 -10.96 2.20 0.31
C PRO A 252 -11.85 2.79 1.41
N THR A 253 -11.33 3.03 2.62
CA THR A 253 -12.15 3.45 3.77
C THR A 253 -12.73 4.86 3.61
N GLN A 254 -11.99 5.77 2.97
CA GLN A 254 -12.41 7.17 2.79
C GLN A 254 -12.88 7.48 1.36
N LEU A 255 -12.63 6.60 0.40
CA LEU A 255 -13.05 6.78 -1.00
C LEU A 255 -14.53 7.10 -1.21
N PRO A 256 -15.49 6.48 -0.49
CA PRO A 256 -16.90 6.81 -0.65
C PRO A 256 -17.23 8.28 -0.42
N PHE A 257 -16.55 8.94 0.53
CA PHE A 257 -16.75 10.36 0.81
C PHE A 257 -16.28 11.22 -0.37
N PHE A 258 -15.10 10.93 -0.93
CA PHE A 258 -14.59 11.64 -2.09
C PHE A 258 -15.43 11.42 -3.35
N VAL A 259 -15.89 10.19 -3.58
CA VAL A 259 -16.76 9.89 -4.73
C VAL A 259 -18.11 10.62 -4.64
N ALA A 260 -18.63 10.83 -3.42
CA ALA A 260 -19.90 11.50 -3.21
C ALA A 260 -19.81 13.04 -3.32
N THR A 261 -18.62 13.64 -3.04
CA THR A 261 -18.49 15.10 -2.86
C THR A 261 -17.57 15.77 -3.86
N CYS A 262 -16.68 15.02 -4.53
CA CYS A 262 -15.71 15.57 -5.48
C CYS A 262 -16.16 15.34 -6.92
N ASP A 263 -15.80 16.26 -7.83
CA ASP A 263 -16.14 16.17 -9.26
C ASP A 263 -15.38 15.03 -9.95
N TYR A 264 -14.13 14.80 -9.54
CA TYR A 264 -13.28 13.73 -10.05
C TYR A 264 -12.55 13.03 -8.91
N THR A 265 -12.45 11.70 -9.01
CA THR A 265 -11.76 10.90 -7.99
C THR A 265 -10.82 9.89 -8.64
N LEU A 266 -9.54 9.93 -8.26
CA LEU A 266 -8.53 8.92 -8.58
C LEU A 266 -8.64 7.80 -7.56
N ILE A 267 -9.13 6.64 -7.97
CA ILE A 267 -9.48 5.54 -7.07
C ILE A 267 -8.37 4.49 -7.02
N GLY A 268 -7.86 4.21 -5.83
CA GLY A 268 -6.95 3.10 -5.62
C GLY A 268 -5.66 3.24 -6.42
N GLU A 269 -5.40 2.29 -7.31
CA GLU A 269 -4.19 2.29 -8.15
C GLU A 269 -4.14 3.42 -9.19
N GLU A 270 -5.27 4.08 -9.50
CA GLU A 270 -5.27 5.23 -10.41
C GLU A 270 -4.44 6.39 -9.85
N LEU A 271 -4.37 6.55 -8.52
CA LEU A 271 -3.51 7.53 -7.87
C LEU A 271 -2.03 7.31 -8.22
N TYR A 272 -1.56 6.06 -8.15
CA TYR A 272 -0.17 5.72 -8.47
C TYR A 272 0.10 5.81 -9.97
N ALA A 273 -0.86 5.38 -10.79
CA ALA A 273 -0.77 5.50 -12.23
C ALA A 273 -0.72 6.97 -12.68
N ALA A 274 -1.52 7.84 -12.05
CA ALA A 274 -1.50 9.28 -12.27
C ALA A 274 -0.13 9.88 -11.93
N SER A 275 0.39 9.54 -10.75
CA SER A 275 1.71 9.98 -10.29
C SER A 275 2.82 9.55 -11.27
N ALA A 276 2.84 8.30 -11.70
CA ALA A 276 3.83 7.78 -12.64
C ALA A 276 3.71 8.43 -14.04
N TYR A 277 2.48 8.66 -14.51
CA TYR A 277 2.21 9.30 -15.80
C TYR A 277 2.67 10.76 -15.83
N LEU A 278 2.41 11.50 -14.75
CA LEU A 278 2.71 12.94 -14.66
C LEU A 278 4.19 13.21 -14.37
N SER A 279 4.82 12.41 -13.51
CA SER A 279 6.25 12.55 -13.19
C SER A 279 7.15 12.06 -14.31
N ARG A 280 6.68 11.10 -15.11
CA ARG A 280 7.46 10.36 -16.13
C ARG A 280 8.73 9.73 -15.58
N GLU A 281 8.78 9.47 -14.27
CA GLU A 281 9.94 8.82 -13.67
C GLU A 281 10.05 7.36 -14.12
N PRO A 282 11.20 6.93 -14.69
CA PRO A 282 11.36 5.57 -15.20
C PRO A 282 11.14 4.47 -14.15
N ILE A 283 11.46 4.76 -12.89
CA ILE A 283 11.28 3.80 -11.79
C ILE A 283 9.78 3.58 -11.54
N LEU A 284 9.00 4.65 -11.44
CA LEU A 284 7.54 4.55 -11.22
C LEU A 284 6.85 3.88 -12.42
N LEU A 285 7.19 4.28 -13.64
CA LEU A 285 6.67 3.69 -14.86
C LEU A 285 6.99 2.19 -14.95
N GLY A 286 8.22 1.81 -14.62
CA GLY A 286 8.67 0.42 -14.63
C GLY A 286 7.97 -0.44 -13.58
N SER A 287 7.76 0.10 -12.38
CA SER A 287 7.06 -0.62 -11.30
C SER A 287 5.57 -0.82 -11.61
N MET A 288 4.89 0.16 -12.21
CA MET A 288 3.51 0.00 -12.68
C MET A 288 3.39 -1.10 -13.75
N ARG A 289 4.28 -1.09 -14.74
CA ARG A 289 4.32 -2.15 -15.74
C ARG A 289 4.56 -3.54 -15.13
N ALA A 290 5.45 -3.64 -14.14
CA ALA A 290 5.70 -4.91 -13.45
C ALA A 290 4.46 -5.43 -12.73
N GLN A 291 3.69 -4.54 -12.08
CA GLN A 291 2.41 -4.90 -11.44
C GLN A 291 1.39 -5.40 -12.46
N ASP A 292 1.26 -4.75 -13.61
CA ASP A 292 0.33 -5.16 -14.67
C ASP A 292 0.69 -6.55 -15.22
N ILE A 293 1.98 -6.81 -15.44
CA ILE A 293 2.47 -8.14 -15.85
C ILE A 293 2.17 -9.18 -14.77
N ALA A 294 2.43 -8.88 -13.51
CA ALA A 294 2.16 -9.78 -12.39
C ALA A 294 0.67 -10.10 -12.25
N LYS A 295 -0.21 -9.08 -12.36
CA LYS A 295 -1.67 -9.26 -12.38
C LYS A 295 -2.10 -10.16 -13.54
N ALA A 296 -1.59 -9.93 -14.74
CA ALA A 296 -1.90 -10.77 -15.91
C ALA A 296 -1.48 -12.23 -15.69
N ILE A 297 -0.30 -12.47 -15.12
CA ILE A 297 0.17 -13.82 -14.78
C ILE A 297 -0.77 -14.48 -13.75
N VAL A 298 -1.14 -13.78 -12.69
CA VAL A 298 -2.04 -14.33 -11.64
C VAL A 298 -3.42 -14.67 -12.23
N ILE A 299 -3.98 -13.80 -13.07
CA ILE A 299 -5.26 -14.04 -13.75
C ILE A 299 -5.17 -15.26 -14.65
N LEU A 300 -4.12 -15.37 -15.48
CA LEU A 300 -3.92 -16.52 -16.38
C LEU A 300 -3.75 -17.82 -15.61
N LEU A 301 -2.97 -17.81 -14.51
CA LEU A 301 -2.81 -18.97 -13.63
C LEU A 301 -4.14 -19.35 -12.96
N GLY A 302 -4.93 -18.37 -12.55
CA GLY A 302 -6.27 -18.61 -11.97
C GLY A 302 -7.21 -19.24 -12.98
N ILE A 303 -7.29 -18.72 -14.21
CA ILE A 303 -8.10 -19.30 -15.29
C ILE A 303 -7.62 -20.71 -15.64
N ALA A 304 -6.32 -20.91 -15.79
CA ALA A 304 -5.74 -22.23 -16.05
C ALA A 304 -6.07 -23.22 -14.94
N GLY A 305 -5.98 -22.78 -13.67
CA GLY A 305 -6.34 -23.59 -12.50
C GLY A 305 -7.80 -24.05 -12.51
N ILE A 306 -8.73 -23.15 -12.84
CA ILE A 306 -10.16 -23.46 -12.95
C ILE A 306 -10.41 -24.47 -14.07
N VAL A 307 -9.83 -24.25 -15.25
CA VAL A 307 -10.00 -25.15 -16.42
C VAL A 307 -9.43 -26.54 -16.11
N LEU A 308 -8.20 -26.62 -15.60
CA LEU A 308 -7.55 -27.90 -15.29
C LEU A 308 -8.28 -28.67 -14.17
N ALA A 309 -8.77 -27.96 -13.16
CA ALA A 309 -9.59 -28.56 -12.11
C ALA A 309 -10.92 -29.09 -12.65
N SER A 310 -11.57 -28.36 -13.58
CA SER A 310 -12.79 -28.80 -14.26
C SER A 310 -12.59 -30.04 -15.13
N LEU A 311 -11.37 -30.22 -15.67
CA LEU A 311 -10.96 -31.40 -16.42
C LEU A 311 -10.52 -32.57 -15.53
N GLY A 312 -10.64 -32.46 -14.19
CA GLY A 312 -10.25 -33.49 -13.24
C GLY A 312 -8.75 -33.59 -12.95
N MET A 313 -7.95 -32.64 -13.45
CA MET A 313 -6.49 -32.60 -13.23
C MET A 313 -6.16 -31.94 -11.89
N SER A 314 -5.96 -32.74 -10.84
CA SER A 314 -5.70 -32.25 -9.48
C SER A 314 -4.23 -31.85 -9.21
N TRP A 315 -3.29 -32.19 -10.10
CA TRP A 315 -1.87 -31.88 -9.89
C TRP A 315 -1.57 -30.38 -9.84
N PHE A 316 -2.23 -29.59 -10.67
CA PHE A 316 -1.99 -28.15 -10.76
C PHE A 316 -2.48 -27.39 -9.51
N PRO A 317 -3.72 -27.59 -9.00
CA PRO A 317 -4.12 -27.03 -7.72
C PRO A 317 -3.24 -27.47 -6.54
N ASN A 318 -2.72 -28.69 -6.58
CA ASN A 318 -1.85 -29.23 -5.53
C ASN A 318 -0.48 -28.54 -5.45
N LEU A 319 0.01 -27.92 -6.56
CA LEU A 319 1.21 -27.10 -6.57
C LEU A 319 1.10 -25.84 -5.67
N PHE A 320 -0.11 -25.36 -5.45
CA PHE A 320 -0.37 -24.16 -4.65
C PHE A 320 -0.90 -24.44 -3.24
N LYS A 321 -1.10 -25.72 -2.89
CA LYS A 321 -1.44 -26.08 -1.52
C LYS A 321 -0.23 -25.82 -0.62
N THR A 322 -0.38 -24.92 0.32
CA THR A 322 0.49 -24.84 1.50
C THR A 322 0.16 -26.01 2.40
N GLN A 323 1.11 -26.95 2.57
CA GLN A 323 0.99 -28.05 3.52
C GLN A 323 1.06 -27.54 4.96
#